data_e8ed3682c02e3977a6f3ea75a50b0a81
#
_entry.id   e8ed3682c02e3977a6f3ea75a50b0a81
#
_cell.length_a   1.000
_cell.length_b   1.000
_cell.length_c   1.000
_cell.angle_alpha   90.00
_cell.angle_beta   90.00
_cell.angle_gamma   90.00
#
_symmetry.space_group_name_H-M   'P 1'
#
loop_
_entity.id
_entity.type
_entity.pdbx_description
1 polymer ?
#
loop_
_entity_poly.entity_id
_entity_poly.type
_entity_poly.pdbx_seq_one_letter_code
_entity_poly.pdbx_strand_id
1 'polypeptide(L)'
;MIVKLLLFVFIPVIVIPVIIVSLQHKSVSFLEKEYFEIHTLSYSGIITKKLEEKSTGRTGYIVLNTEWFERKVPFYIYREIEEGDSLVKLPYCDSEWYIKQNGEKIERDLNSFFREKYFSKLCKE
;
A
#
# COMPACT_ATOMS: atom_id res chain seq x y z
N MET A 1 -40.18 34.48 11.12
CA MET A 1 -40.49 33.30 10.29
C MET A 1 -39.67 33.24 9.02
N ILE A 2 -39.61 34.31 8.26
CA ILE A 2 -38.83 34.41 7.03
C ILE A 2 -37.33 34.22 7.27
N VAL A 3 -36.78 34.76 8.39
CA VAL A 3 -35.36 34.65 8.75
C VAL A 3 -34.95 33.19 9.02
N LYS A 4 -35.79 32.39 9.68
CA LYS A 4 -35.52 30.96 9.92
C LYS A 4 -35.56 30.16 8.63
N LEU A 5 -36.43 30.48 7.70
CA LEU A 5 -36.53 29.84 6.40
C LEU A 5 -35.31 30.14 5.53
N LEU A 6 -34.83 31.38 5.54
CA LEU A 6 -33.61 31.83 4.87
C LEU A 6 -32.37 31.12 5.43
N LEU A 7 -32.25 31.01 6.75
CA LEU A 7 -31.17 30.25 7.38
C LEU A 7 -31.18 28.77 7.01
N PHE A 8 -32.37 28.18 6.91
CA PHE A 8 -32.53 26.78 6.52
C PHE A 8 -32.09 26.49 5.08
N VAL A 9 -32.21 27.49 4.19
CA VAL A 9 -31.79 27.38 2.79
C VAL A 9 -30.29 27.69 2.63
N PHE A 10 -29.76 28.67 3.35
CA PHE A 10 -28.38 29.11 3.24
C PHE A 10 -27.37 28.14 3.90
N ILE A 11 -27.74 27.47 5.00
CA ILE A 11 -26.86 26.55 5.70
C ILE A 11 -26.41 25.37 4.80
N PRO A 12 -27.28 24.65 4.09
CA PRO A 12 -26.84 23.59 3.18
C PRO A 12 -25.98 24.09 2.02
N VAL A 13 -26.24 25.27 1.50
CA VAL A 13 -25.49 25.86 0.37
C VAL A 13 -24.05 26.17 0.76
N ILE A 14 -23.77 26.47 2.02
CA ILE A 14 -22.42 26.75 2.51
C ILE A 14 -21.72 25.47 2.96
N VAL A 15 -22.44 24.56 3.64
CA VAL A 15 -21.88 23.35 4.25
C VAL A 15 -21.49 22.30 3.21
N ILE A 16 -22.29 22.10 2.17
CA ILE A 16 -22.02 21.08 1.15
C ILE A 16 -20.70 21.30 0.41
N PRO A 17 -20.36 22.50 -0.11
CA PRO A 17 -19.07 22.73 -0.74
C PRO A 17 -17.88 22.54 0.21
N VAL A 18 -18.01 22.95 1.47
CA VAL A 18 -16.96 22.77 2.48
C VAL A 18 -16.68 21.28 2.73
N ILE A 19 -17.72 20.45 2.81
CA ILE A 19 -17.57 19.01 2.98
C ILE A 19 -16.88 18.39 1.77
N ILE A 20 -17.26 18.77 0.56
CA ILE A 20 -16.65 18.24 -0.68
C ILE A 20 -15.17 18.58 -0.74
N VAL A 21 -14.78 19.81 -0.48
CA VAL A 21 -13.37 20.24 -0.46
C VAL A 21 -12.58 19.49 0.61
N SER A 22 -13.14 19.31 1.80
CA SER A 22 -12.50 18.54 2.88
C SER A 22 -12.26 17.08 2.50
N LEU A 23 -13.22 16.44 1.84
CA LEU A 23 -13.07 15.05 1.38
C LEU A 23 -12.00 14.92 0.30
N GLN A 24 -11.90 15.86 -0.63
CA GLN A 24 -10.86 15.88 -1.65
C GLN A 24 -9.47 16.04 -1.04
N HIS A 25 -9.30 16.92 -0.08
CA HIS A 25 -8.03 17.09 0.65
C HIS A 25 -7.64 15.84 1.41
N LYS A 26 -8.57 15.18 2.10
CA LYS A 26 -8.32 13.93 2.80
C LYS A 26 -7.87 12.82 1.85
N SER A 27 -8.45 12.75 0.65
CA SER A 27 -8.10 11.74 -0.36
C SER A 27 -6.66 11.89 -0.83
N VAL A 28 -6.21 13.11 -1.16
CA VAL A 28 -4.82 13.38 -1.58
C VAL A 28 -3.86 13.13 -0.43
N SER A 29 -4.18 13.59 0.77
CA SER A 29 -3.37 13.39 1.98
C SER A 29 -3.23 11.91 2.33
N PHE A 30 -4.29 11.12 2.19
CA PHE A 30 -4.26 9.68 2.40
C PHE A 30 -3.31 8.98 1.43
N LEU A 31 -3.39 9.30 0.13
CA LEU A 31 -2.53 8.72 -0.89
C LEU A 31 -1.06 9.09 -0.68
N GLU A 32 -0.79 10.34 -0.32
CA GLU A 32 0.57 10.80 0.02
C GLU A 32 1.14 10.01 1.19
N LYS A 33 0.37 9.87 2.26
CA LYS A 33 0.78 9.12 3.45
C LYS A 33 1.09 7.67 3.12
N GLU A 34 0.21 6.97 2.40
CA GLU A 34 0.42 5.58 2.01
C GLU A 34 1.64 5.43 1.09
N TYR A 35 1.82 6.34 0.14
CA TYR A 35 2.97 6.34 -0.75
C TYR A 35 4.28 6.45 0.04
N PHE A 36 4.37 7.43 0.93
CA PHE A 36 5.60 7.66 1.70
C PHE A 36 5.83 6.61 2.77
N GLU A 37 4.80 6.02 3.35
CA GLU A 37 4.96 4.90 4.28
C GLU A 37 5.65 3.71 3.59
N ILE A 38 5.20 3.33 2.40
CA ILE A 38 5.80 2.23 1.63
C ILE A 38 7.21 2.63 1.17
N HIS A 39 7.39 3.86 0.71
CA HIS A 39 8.67 4.36 0.21
C HIS A 39 9.78 4.34 1.27
N THR A 40 9.43 4.66 2.52
CA THR A 40 10.40 4.72 3.62
C THR A 40 10.56 3.41 4.37
N LEU A 41 9.66 2.45 4.19
CA LEU A 41 9.69 1.17 4.86
C LEU A 41 10.93 0.37 4.47
N SER A 42 11.60 -0.23 5.44
CA SER A 42 12.75 -1.11 5.20
C SER A 42 12.63 -2.38 6.02
N TYR A 43 12.99 -3.49 5.42
CA TYR A 43 13.03 -4.78 6.10
C TYR A 43 13.92 -5.75 5.32
N SER A 44 14.43 -6.73 6.01
CA SER A 44 15.23 -7.79 5.40
C SER A 44 15.18 -9.04 6.27
N GLY A 45 15.38 -10.19 5.66
CA GLY A 45 15.42 -11.45 6.38
C GLY A 45 15.48 -12.64 5.44
N ILE A 46 15.65 -13.83 6.03
CA ILE A 46 15.65 -15.10 5.32
C ILE A 46 14.30 -15.77 5.53
N ILE A 47 13.75 -16.34 4.47
CA ILE A 47 12.47 -17.05 4.53
C ILE A 47 12.66 -18.34 5.30
N THR A 48 12.01 -18.45 6.46
CA THR A 48 12.08 -19.65 7.30
C THR A 48 10.90 -20.57 7.12
N LYS A 49 9.77 -20.04 6.62
CA LYS A 49 8.54 -20.81 6.49
C LYS A 49 7.69 -20.27 5.34
N LYS A 50 7.04 -21.17 4.62
CA LYS A 50 6.07 -20.86 3.56
C LYS A 50 4.73 -21.46 3.92
N LEU A 51 3.65 -20.67 3.82
CA LEU A 51 2.29 -21.07 4.13
C LEU A 51 1.39 -20.74 2.95
N GLU A 52 0.65 -21.70 2.46
CA GLU A 52 -0.28 -21.51 1.35
C GLU A 52 -1.67 -21.15 1.87
N GLU A 53 -2.32 -20.16 1.22
CA GLU A 53 -3.70 -19.83 1.51
C GLU A 53 -4.64 -20.84 0.84
N LYS A 54 -5.33 -21.65 1.65
CA LYS A 54 -6.17 -22.75 1.15
C LYS A 54 -7.48 -22.30 0.50
N SER A 55 -7.96 -21.09 0.77
CA SER A 55 -9.29 -20.64 0.36
C SER A 55 -9.35 -20.11 -1.07
N THR A 56 -8.30 -19.41 -1.55
CA THR A 56 -8.30 -18.77 -2.86
C THR A 56 -7.20 -19.25 -3.80
N GLY A 57 -6.12 -19.84 -3.29
CA GLY A 57 -4.98 -20.30 -4.07
C GLY A 57 -4.21 -19.19 -4.80
N ARG A 58 -4.53 -17.92 -4.55
CA ARG A 58 -3.94 -16.77 -5.24
C ARG A 58 -2.83 -16.08 -4.45
N THR A 59 -2.72 -16.36 -3.18
CA THR A 59 -1.73 -15.74 -2.31
C THR A 59 -1.07 -16.79 -1.43
N GLY A 60 0.16 -16.52 -1.04
CA GLY A 60 0.88 -17.30 -0.05
C GLY A 60 1.34 -16.39 1.07
N TYR A 61 1.81 -17.00 2.14
CA TYR A 61 2.39 -16.28 3.28
C TYR A 61 3.78 -16.81 3.53
N ILE A 62 4.67 -15.91 3.91
CA ILE A 62 6.04 -16.25 4.29
C ILE A 62 6.36 -15.69 5.67
N VAL A 63 7.26 -16.35 6.39
CA VAL A 63 7.78 -15.88 7.66
C VAL A 63 9.28 -15.67 7.51
N LEU A 64 9.75 -14.49 7.89
CA LEU A 64 11.18 -14.16 7.90
C LEU A 64 11.78 -14.45 9.27
N ASN A 65 13.07 -14.78 9.29
CA ASN A 65 13.80 -15.03 10.55
C ASN A 65 13.89 -13.79 11.46
N THR A 66 13.71 -12.60 10.91
CA THR A 66 13.75 -11.33 11.64
C THR A 66 12.37 -10.87 12.12
N GLU A 67 11.30 -11.57 11.74
CA GLU A 67 9.92 -11.18 12.01
C GLU A 67 9.15 -12.29 12.70
N TRP A 68 8.14 -11.93 13.48
CA TRP A 68 7.26 -12.87 14.18
C TRP A 68 5.90 -13.03 13.52
N PHE A 69 5.66 -12.31 12.42
CA PHE A 69 4.36 -12.30 11.71
C PHE A 69 4.51 -12.85 10.29
N GLU A 70 3.39 -13.27 9.71
CA GLU A 70 3.33 -13.76 8.34
C GLU A 70 3.20 -12.58 7.37
N ARG A 71 3.99 -12.64 6.28
CA ARG A 71 3.89 -11.66 5.19
C ARG A 71 3.13 -12.26 4.02
N LYS A 72 2.18 -11.50 3.48
CA LYS A 72 1.41 -11.89 2.31
C LYS A 72 2.23 -11.68 1.04
N VAL A 73 2.28 -12.70 0.18
CA VAL A 73 3.05 -12.67 -1.06
C VAL A 73 2.12 -13.10 -2.20
N PRO A 74 2.15 -12.42 -3.38
CA PRO A 74 1.40 -12.88 -4.54
C PRO A 74 1.82 -14.29 -4.96
N PHE A 75 0.87 -15.07 -5.46
CA PHE A 75 1.13 -16.47 -5.79
C PHE A 75 2.21 -16.65 -6.87
N TYR A 76 2.29 -15.74 -7.84
CA TYR A 76 3.30 -15.81 -8.89
C TYR A 76 4.74 -15.66 -8.36
N ILE A 77 4.92 -14.96 -7.23
CA ILE A 77 6.21 -14.88 -6.54
C ILE A 77 6.36 -16.07 -5.57
N TYR A 78 5.29 -16.38 -4.84
CA TYR A 78 5.30 -17.46 -3.84
C TYR A 78 5.79 -18.79 -4.42
N ARG A 79 5.34 -19.15 -5.62
CA ARG A 79 5.75 -20.39 -6.27
C ARG A 79 7.22 -20.40 -6.73
N GLU A 80 7.83 -19.23 -6.90
CA GLU A 80 9.22 -19.10 -7.36
C GLU A 80 10.23 -19.06 -6.22
N ILE A 81 9.80 -18.71 -5.00
CA ILE A 81 10.66 -18.58 -3.84
C ILE A 81 10.61 -19.86 -2.99
N GLU A 82 11.68 -20.11 -2.23
CA GLU A 82 11.82 -21.28 -1.35
C GLU A 82 12.31 -20.87 0.03
N GLU A 83 12.17 -21.76 1.00
CA GLU A 83 12.76 -21.56 2.31
C GLU A 83 14.29 -21.45 2.17
N GLY A 84 14.88 -20.47 2.84
CA GLY A 84 16.29 -20.14 2.73
C GLY A 84 16.60 -19.01 1.76
N ASP A 85 15.65 -18.59 0.92
CA ASP A 85 15.79 -17.40 0.09
C ASP A 85 15.68 -16.15 0.96
N SER A 86 16.25 -15.03 0.49
CA SER A 86 16.25 -13.77 1.22
C SER A 86 15.22 -12.80 0.65
N LEU A 87 14.68 -11.96 1.52
CA LEU A 87 13.82 -10.83 1.15
C LEU A 87 14.44 -9.55 1.66
N VAL A 88 14.58 -8.55 0.80
CA VAL A 88 15.18 -7.26 1.15
C VAL A 88 14.34 -6.14 0.56
N LYS A 89 14.01 -5.15 1.37
CA LYS A 89 13.49 -3.87 0.94
C LYS A 89 14.29 -2.76 1.60
N LEU A 90 14.92 -1.93 0.78
CA LEU A 90 15.69 -0.79 1.25
C LEU A 90 14.78 0.42 1.49
N PRO A 91 15.13 1.32 2.42
CA PRO A 91 14.41 2.57 2.58
C PRO A 91 14.58 3.44 1.34
N TYR A 92 13.58 4.26 1.05
CA TYR A 92 13.54 5.14 -0.13
C TYR A 92 13.55 4.39 -1.47
N CYS A 93 13.17 3.11 -1.45
CA CYS A 93 13.02 2.28 -2.64
C CYS A 93 11.59 1.73 -2.67
N ASP A 94 10.94 1.76 -3.83
CA ASP A 94 9.55 1.31 -3.96
C ASP A 94 9.42 -0.19 -4.22
N SER A 95 10.54 -0.88 -4.39
CA SER A 95 10.55 -2.30 -4.71
C SER A 95 11.14 -3.14 -3.59
N GLU A 96 10.62 -4.35 -3.44
CA GLU A 96 11.26 -5.39 -2.64
C GLU A 96 11.90 -6.41 -3.55
N TRP A 97 12.97 -7.07 -3.06
CA TRP A 97 13.76 -8.02 -3.81
C TRP A 97 13.78 -9.36 -3.10
N TYR A 98 13.40 -10.40 -3.83
CA TYR A 98 13.56 -11.78 -3.38
C TYR A 98 14.84 -12.32 -4.01
N ILE A 99 15.82 -12.62 -3.18
CA ILE A 99 17.14 -13.11 -3.62
C ILE A 99 17.19 -14.61 -3.36
N LYS A 100 17.20 -15.38 -4.44
CA LYS A 100 17.24 -16.84 -4.36
C LYS A 100 18.65 -17.32 -3.99
N GLN A 101 18.74 -18.53 -3.45
CA GLN A 101 20.01 -19.13 -3.07
C GLN A 101 20.98 -19.28 -4.24
N ASN A 102 20.48 -19.43 -5.46
CA ASN A 102 21.30 -19.50 -6.67
C ASN A 102 21.75 -18.13 -7.20
N GLY A 103 21.37 -17.03 -6.54
CA GLY A 103 21.71 -15.66 -6.93
C GLY A 103 20.71 -14.96 -7.80
N GLU A 104 19.66 -15.63 -8.27
CA GLU A 104 18.58 -14.99 -9.02
C GLU A 104 17.80 -14.02 -8.14
N LYS A 105 17.34 -12.92 -8.74
CA LYS A 105 16.59 -11.89 -8.04
C LYS A 105 15.22 -11.68 -8.68
N ILE A 106 14.19 -11.57 -7.84
CA ILE A 106 12.83 -11.26 -8.28
C ILE A 106 12.46 -9.91 -7.68
N GLU A 107 12.07 -8.96 -8.52
CA GLU A 107 11.64 -7.64 -8.10
C GLU A 107 10.12 -7.56 -8.02
N ARG A 108 9.61 -6.94 -6.96
CA ARG A 108 8.18 -6.62 -6.82
C ARG A 108 8.04 -5.15 -6.48
N ASP A 109 7.36 -4.39 -7.35
CA ASP A 109 7.02 -3.00 -7.08
C ASP A 109 5.83 -2.94 -6.11
N LEU A 110 6.07 -2.41 -4.92
CA LEU A 110 5.08 -2.33 -3.86
C LEU A 110 4.22 -1.07 -3.93
N ASN A 111 4.63 -0.09 -4.71
CA ASN A 111 4.09 1.26 -4.61
C ASN A 111 3.53 1.79 -5.92
N SER A 112 3.45 0.98 -6.96
CA SER A 112 2.97 1.40 -8.28
C SER A 112 1.55 1.99 -8.23
N PHE A 113 0.65 1.34 -7.49
CA PHE A 113 -0.73 1.78 -7.35
C PHE A 113 -0.82 3.17 -6.72
N PHE A 114 -0.19 3.35 -5.56
CA PHE A 114 -0.25 4.63 -4.84
C PHE A 114 0.52 5.72 -5.57
N ARG A 115 1.65 5.38 -6.20
CA ARG A 115 2.43 6.32 -7.00
C ARG A 115 1.60 6.86 -8.16
N GLU A 116 0.95 6.01 -8.93
CA GLU A 116 0.11 6.43 -10.05
C GLU A 116 -1.09 7.24 -9.59
N LYS A 117 -1.79 6.80 -8.55
CA LYS A 117 -2.96 7.50 -8.02
C LYS A 117 -2.62 8.85 -7.43
N TYR A 118 -1.54 8.94 -6.66
CA TYR A 118 -1.09 10.18 -6.03
C TYR A 118 -0.70 11.21 -7.08
N PHE A 119 0.19 10.85 -7.99
CA PHE A 119 0.66 11.77 -9.03
C PHE A 119 -0.44 12.13 -10.04
N SER A 120 -1.32 11.20 -10.35
CA SER A 120 -2.49 11.49 -11.19
C SER A 120 -3.40 12.55 -10.57
N LYS A 121 -3.65 12.49 -9.26
CA LYS A 121 -4.45 13.51 -8.57
C LYS A 121 -3.74 14.86 -8.48
N LEU A 122 -2.44 14.88 -8.26
CA LEU A 122 -1.66 16.12 -8.26
C LEU A 122 -1.71 16.82 -9.62
N CYS A 123 -1.66 16.07 -10.71
CA CYS A 123 -1.72 16.64 -12.06
C CYS A 123 -3.10 17.18 -12.43
N LYS A 124 -4.17 16.73 -11.75
CA LYS A 124 -5.54 17.21 -11.98
C LYS A 124 -5.90 18.46 -11.19
N GLU A 125 -5.13 18.81 -10.22
CA GLU A 125 -5.28 20.02 -9.44
C GLU A 125 -4.46 21.16 -10.05
#